data_9c735281d0ba43d446e635d3f7d3a655
#
_entry.id   9c735281d0ba43d446e635d3f7d3a655
#
_cell.length_a   1.000
_cell.length_b   1.000
_cell.length_c   1.000
_cell.angle_alpha   90.00
_cell.angle_beta   90.00
_cell.angle_gamma   90.00
#
_symmetry.space_group_name_H-M   'P 1'
#
loop_
_entity.id
_entity.type
_entity.pdbx_description
1 polymer ?
#
loop_
_entity_poly.entity_id
_entity_poly.type
_entity_poly.pdbx_seq_one_letter_code
_entity_poly.pdbx_strand_id
1 'polypeptide(L)'
;KATVLLIVFVIFGVMNPALAKLTPWMLSLMSSSLADAGVTIGNITVDAMTAWTQYFKNLFMEYILVLALFCGTLTNECQSGTLVNLLAKGLPRWKVIAVKFLSALAVWSVCYWLTFSITFGYSAYFWDNSIARHLGLAASSAYLLGVWLIALILMFSAFLRSGMYVLLASGAVYGVSAALGALPALAPYLPARLDGAFGLLTGALAPGDFTASLIITAALSVLALA
;
A
#
# COMPACT_ATOMS: atom_id res chain seq x y z
N LYS A 1 3.69 13.93 -12.07
CA LYS A 1 3.83 12.80 -11.11
C LYS A 1 2.48 12.34 -10.60
N ALA A 2 1.65 13.22 -10.02
CA ALA A 2 0.32 12.85 -9.50
C ALA A 2 -0.58 12.24 -10.59
N THR A 3 -0.59 12.79 -11.80
CA THR A 3 -1.39 12.28 -12.93
C THR A 3 -0.97 10.85 -13.32
N VAL A 4 0.34 10.55 -13.35
CA VAL A 4 0.86 9.21 -13.65
C VAL A 4 0.42 8.23 -12.57
N LEU A 5 0.55 8.60 -11.29
CA LEU A 5 0.04 7.80 -10.17
C LEU A 5 -1.45 7.49 -10.34
N LEU A 6 -2.25 8.52 -10.57
CA LEU A 6 -3.69 8.36 -10.71
C LEU A 6 -4.06 7.38 -11.83
N ILE A 7 -3.42 7.49 -13.00
CA ILE A 7 -3.65 6.57 -14.13
C ILE A 7 -3.28 5.14 -13.73
N VAL A 8 -2.13 4.93 -13.11
CA VAL A 8 -1.67 3.58 -12.70
C VAL A 8 -2.62 2.98 -11.65
N PHE A 9 -3.06 3.77 -10.68
CA PHE A 9 -3.99 3.30 -9.65
C PHE A 9 -5.38 2.97 -10.21
N VAL A 10 -5.86 3.72 -11.20
CA VAL A 10 -7.09 3.36 -11.93
C VAL A 10 -6.92 2.03 -12.67
N ILE A 11 -5.77 1.84 -13.33
CA ILE A 11 -5.46 0.56 -14.01
C ILE A 11 -5.48 -0.60 -13.00
N PHE A 12 -4.83 -0.47 -11.84
CA PHE A 12 -4.86 -1.49 -10.79
C PHE A 12 -6.28 -1.75 -10.28
N GLY A 13 -7.06 -0.69 -10.06
CA GLY A 13 -8.45 -0.81 -9.61
C GLY A 13 -9.34 -1.63 -10.56
N VAL A 14 -9.15 -1.47 -11.86
CA VAL A 14 -9.88 -2.25 -12.89
C VAL A 14 -9.26 -3.64 -13.06
N MET A 15 -7.94 -3.74 -13.02
CA MET A 15 -7.20 -4.99 -13.26
C MET A 15 -7.51 -6.05 -12.19
N ASN A 16 -7.64 -5.66 -10.92
CA ASN A 16 -7.87 -6.59 -9.81
C ASN A 16 -9.11 -7.47 -10.03
N PRO A 17 -10.33 -6.93 -10.23
CA PRO A 17 -11.52 -7.74 -10.50
C PRO A 17 -11.51 -8.37 -11.89
N ALA A 18 -10.87 -7.72 -12.88
CA ALA A 18 -10.77 -8.27 -14.24
C ALA A 18 -9.93 -9.55 -14.26
N LEU A 19 -8.78 -9.57 -13.59
CA LEU A 19 -7.95 -10.78 -13.47
C LEU A 19 -8.69 -11.89 -12.72
N ALA A 20 -9.43 -11.56 -11.65
CA ALA A 20 -10.24 -12.53 -10.95
C ALA A 20 -11.26 -13.19 -11.90
N LYS A 21 -11.98 -12.39 -12.68
CA LYS A 21 -12.99 -12.88 -13.63
C LYS A 21 -12.39 -13.69 -14.79
N LEU A 22 -11.18 -13.35 -15.25
CA LEU A 22 -10.48 -14.04 -16.35
C LEU A 22 -9.79 -15.33 -15.88
N THR A 23 -9.58 -15.51 -14.59
CA THR A 23 -8.87 -16.69 -14.04
C THR A 23 -9.41 -18.03 -14.52
N PRO A 24 -10.74 -18.32 -14.52
CA PRO A 24 -11.27 -19.60 -15.02
C PRO A 24 -10.99 -19.81 -16.49
N TRP A 25 -11.11 -18.76 -17.32
CA TRP A 25 -10.82 -18.83 -18.74
C TRP A 25 -9.33 -19.09 -19.02
N MET A 26 -8.44 -18.41 -18.30
CA MET A 26 -7.00 -18.65 -18.39
C MET A 26 -6.64 -20.09 -18.00
N LEU A 27 -7.24 -20.62 -16.94
CA LEU A 27 -7.02 -21.99 -16.50
C LEU A 27 -7.58 -23.00 -17.49
N SER A 28 -8.72 -22.72 -18.14
CA SER A 28 -9.27 -23.60 -19.18
C SER A 28 -8.37 -23.69 -20.42
N LEU A 29 -7.67 -22.60 -20.77
CA LEU A 29 -6.68 -22.61 -21.87
C LEU A 29 -5.43 -23.44 -21.51
N MET A 30 -5.07 -23.48 -20.24
CA MET A 30 -3.92 -24.26 -19.76
C MET A 30 -4.29 -25.68 -19.35
N SER A 31 -5.56 -26.05 -19.37
CA SER A 31 -6.06 -27.34 -18.86
C SER A 31 -5.44 -28.55 -19.54
N SER A 32 -5.21 -28.48 -20.88
CA SER A 32 -4.56 -29.54 -21.64
C SER A 32 -3.10 -29.73 -21.21
N SER A 33 -2.35 -28.64 -21.11
CA SER A 33 -0.94 -28.68 -20.71
C SER A 33 -0.76 -29.11 -19.26
N LEU A 34 -1.70 -28.76 -18.38
CA LEU A 34 -1.70 -29.16 -16.97
C LEU A 34 -2.11 -30.63 -16.78
N ALA A 35 -3.05 -31.11 -17.60
CA ALA A 35 -3.44 -32.53 -17.61
C ALA A 35 -2.26 -33.40 -18.06
N ASP A 36 -1.49 -32.96 -19.07
CA ASP A 36 -0.27 -33.63 -19.53
C ASP A 36 0.82 -33.69 -18.43
N ALA A 37 0.83 -32.70 -17.52
CA ALA A 37 1.71 -32.63 -16.35
C ALA A 37 1.15 -33.39 -15.14
N GLY A 38 0.02 -34.11 -15.26
CA GLY A 38 -0.61 -34.87 -14.18
C GLY A 38 -1.37 -34.03 -13.14
N VAL A 39 -1.61 -32.74 -13.44
CA VAL A 39 -2.36 -31.83 -12.55
C VAL A 39 -3.82 -31.74 -12.99
N THR A 40 -4.74 -32.28 -12.19
CA THR A 40 -6.18 -32.12 -12.42
C THR A 40 -6.68 -30.83 -11.78
N ILE A 41 -7.21 -29.93 -12.62
CA ILE A 41 -7.84 -28.69 -12.16
C ILE A 41 -9.25 -29.03 -11.72
N GLY A 42 -9.54 -28.89 -10.41
CA GLY A 42 -10.90 -28.92 -9.89
C GLY A 42 -11.70 -27.70 -10.38
N ASN A 43 -13.02 -27.75 -10.20
CA ASN A 43 -13.91 -26.63 -10.55
C ASN A 43 -13.54 -25.42 -9.67
N ILE A 44 -12.86 -24.41 -10.25
CA ILE A 44 -12.48 -23.18 -9.54
C ILE A 44 -13.66 -22.22 -9.63
N THR A 45 -14.38 -22.08 -8.53
CA THR A 45 -15.40 -21.04 -8.38
C THR A 45 -14.70 -19.73 -8.05
N VAL A 46 -14.89 -18.70 -8.88
CA VAL A 46 -14.37 -17.35 -8.66
C VAL A 46 -15.45 -16.55 -7.94
N ASP A 47 -15.08 -16.00 -6.81
CA ASP A 47 -15.95 -15.19 -5.94
C ASP A 47 -15.32 -13.80 -5.65
N ALA A 48 -16.03 -12.99 -4.89
CA ALA A 48 -15.53 -11.68 -4.44
C ALA A 48 -14.20 -11.79 -3.68
N MET A 49 -13.96 -12.89 -2.95
CA MET A 49 -12.73 -13.11 -2.22
C MET A 49 -11.51 -13.22 -3.15
N THR A 50 -11.70 -13.77 -4.37
CA THR A 50 -10.64 -13.85 -5.38
C THR A 50 -10.23 -12.44 -5.85
N ALA A 51 -11.20 -11.54 -6.08
CA ALA A 51 -10.92 -10.15 -6.45
C ALA A 51 -10.20 -9.41 -5.33
N TRP A 52 -10.63 -9.58 -4.08
CA TRP A 52 -9.97 -8.98 -2.91
C TRP A 52 -8.58 -9.56 -2.67
N THR A 53 -8.35 -10.85 -2.94
CA THR A 53 -7.01 -11.44 -2.90
C THR A 53 -6.06 -10.75 -3.87
N GLN A 54 -6.52 -10.48 -5.10
CA GLN A 54 -5.71 -9.75 -6.08
C GLN A 54 -5.45 -8.30 -5.65
N TYR A 55 -6.46 -7.63 -5.11
CA TYR A 55 -6.31 -6.27 -4.58
C TYR A 55 -5.20 -6.19 -3.51
N PHE A 56 -5.29 -7.02 -2.47
CA PHE A 56 -4.30 -6.99 -1.38
C PHE A 56 -2.90 -7.42 -1.82
N LYS A 57 -2.77 -8.35 -2.77
CA LYS A 57 -1.48 -8.71 -3.37
C LYS A 57 -0.86 -7.56 -4.16
N ASN A 58 -1.67 -6.80 -4.89
CA ASN A 58 -1.20 -5.69 -5.71
C ASN A 58 -0.87 -4.43 -4.91
N LEU A 59 -1.38 -4.29 -3.67
CA LEU A 59 -1.04 -3.18 -2.77
C LEU A 59 0.48 -3.05 -2.56
N PHE A 60 1.21 -4.15 -2.51
CA PHE A 60 2.67 -4.11 -2.42
C PHE A 60 3.31 -3.33 -3.58
N MET A 61 2.81 -3.51 -4.81
CA MET A 61 3.28 -2.74 -5.98
C MET A 61 2.90 -1.27 -5.86
N GLU A 62 1.72 -0.97 -5.33
CA GLU A 62 1.26 0.40 -5.09
C GLU A 62 2.15 1.11 -4.06
N TYR A 63 2.57 0.44 -3.00
CA TYR A 63 3.54 0.97 -2.02
C TYR A 63 4.90 1.26 -2.65
N ILE A 64 5.42 0.35 -3.50
CA ILE A 64 6.68 0.58 -4.22
C ILE A 64 6.58 1.81 -5.13
N LEU A 65 5.46 1.98 -5.84
CA LEU A 65 5.23 3.15 -6.70
C LEU A 65 5.22 4.45 -5.90
N VAL A 66 4.56 4.46 -4.74
CA VAL A 66 4.54 5.62 -3.84
C VAL A 66 5.97 5.94 -3.36
N LEU A 67 6.71 4.94 -2.89
CA LEU A 67 8.10 5.09 -2.47
C LEU A 67 8.96 5.67 -3.61
N ALA A 68 8.87 5.11 -4.81
CA ALA A 68 9.68 5.54 -5.95
C ALA A 68 9.37 6.97 -6.42
N LEU A 69 8.10 7.37 -6.41
CA LEU A 69 7.69 8.69 -6.91
C LEU A 69 7.89 9.81 -5.90
N PHE A 70 7.79 9.51 -4.61
CA PHE A 70 7.93 10.51 -3.56
C PHE A 70 9.35 10.61 -2.97
N CYS A 71 10.24 9.61 -3.17
CA CYS A 71 11.60 9.59 -2.62
C CYS A 71 12.44 10.84 -3.00
N GLY A 72 12.21 11.44 -4.17
CA GLY A 72 12.89 12.64 -4.63
C GLY A 72 12.19 13.96 -4.29
N THR A 73 11.06 13.95 -3.60
CA THR A 73 10.20 15.14 -3.48
C THR A 73 10.87 16.26 -2.69
N LEU A 74 11.55 15.95 -1.59
CA LEU A 74 12.26 16.94 -0.76
C LEU A 74 13.72 17.05 -1.18
N THR A 75 14.38 15.94 -1.50
CA THR A 75 15.80 15.90 -1.87
C THR A 75 16.10 16.69 -3.15
N ASN A 76 15.22 16.65 -4.15
CA ASN A 76 15.39 17.42 -5.38
C ASN A 76 15.30 18.94 -5.12
N GLU A 77 14.45 19.37 -4.19
CA GLU A 77 14.35 20.79 -3.82
C GLU A 77 15.53 21.24 -2.95
N CYS A 78 16.08 20.36 -2.13
CA CYS A 78 17.32 20.62 -1.43
C CYS A 78 18.49 20.79 -2.40
N GLN A 79 18.60 19.92 -3.41
CA GLN A 79 19.67 19.97 -4.42
C GLN A 79 19.56 21.17 -5.34
N SER A 80 18.35 21.56 -5.73
CA SER A 80 18.13 22.74 -6.59
C SER A 80 18.26 24.08 -5.87
N GLY A 81 18.49 24.09 -4.55
CA GLY A 81 18.60 25.31 -3.74
C GLY A 81 17.28 26.05 -3.51
N THR A 82 16.17 25.56 -4.06
CA THR A 82 14.84 26.19 -3.89
C THR A 82 14.41 26.25 -2.43
N LEU A 83 14.76 25.20 -1.67
CA LEU A 83 14.46 25.13 -0.24
C LEU A 83 15.23 26.19 0.56
N VAL A 84 16.49 26.47 0.18
CA VAL A 84 17.33 27.51 0.82
C VAL A 84 16.69 28.88 0.65
N ASN A 85 16.19 29.20 -0.55
CA ASN A 85 15.52 30.47 -0.83
C ASN A 85 14.22 30.65 -0.03
N LEU A 86 13.46 29.56 0.19
CA LEU A 86 12.24 29.59 1.01
C LEU A 86 12.57 29.82 2.50
N LEU A 87 13.59 29.14 3.01
CA LEU A 87 14.04 29.30 4.39
C LEU A 87 14.65 30.68 4.64
N ALA A 88 15.37 31.25 3.69
CA ALA A 88 15.91 32.61 3.77
C ALA A 88 14.81 33.68 3.85
N LYS A 89 13.62 33.40 3.34
CA LYS A 89 12.42 34.25 3.46
C LYS A 89 11.68 34.09 4.81
N GLY A 90 12.26 33.34 5.79
CA GLY A 90 11.72 33.21 7.13
C GLY A 90 10.70 32.08 7.32
N LEU A 91 10.53 31.18 6.32
CA LEU A 91 9.63 30.03 6.49
C LEU A 91 10.26 28.99 7.44
N PRO A 92 9.58 28.60 8.55
CA PRO A 92 10.11 27.60 9.45
C PRO A 92 10.10 26.21 8.78
N ARG A 93 11.13 25.41 9.05
CA ARG A 93 11.36 24.09 8.41
C ARG A 93 10.19 23.13 8.57
N TRP A 94 9.54 23.12 9.74
CA TRP A 94 8.39 22.24 10.01
C TRP A 94 7.20 22.51 9.07
N LYS A 95 6.96 23.77 8.68
CA LYS A 95 5.89 24.11 7.73
C LYS A 95 6.16 23.52 6.35
N VAL A 96 7.40 23.50 5.92
CA VAL A 96 7.78 22.90 4.63
C VAL A 96 7.50 21.39 4.67
N ILE A 97 7.94 20.70 5.72
CA ILE A 97 7.69 19.26 5.91
C ILE A 97 6.20 18.97 5.97
N ALA A 98 5.44 19.76 6.75
CA ALA A 98 3.99 19.59 6.88
C ALA A 98 3.26 19.75 5.54
N VAL A 99 3.59 20.78 4.76
CA VAL A 99 2.97 20.98 3.44
C VAL A 99 3.31 19.85 2.48
N LYS A 100 4.55 19.35 2.49
CA LYS A 100 4.98 18.21 1.68
C LYS A 100 4.26 16.93 2.09
N PHE A 101 4.15 16.70 3.39
CA PHE A 101 3.39 15.56 3.91
C PHE A 101 1.92 15.63 3.49
N LEU A 102 1.26 16.75 3.72
CA LEU A 102 -0.15 16.92 3.35
C LEU A 102 -0.39 16.76 1.85
N SER A 103 0.52 17.28 1.01
CA SER A 103 0.39 17.11 -0.44
C SER A 103 0.59 15.66 -0.89
N ALA A 104 1.56 14.94 -0.31
CA ALA A 104 1.77 13.52 -0.58
C ALA A 104 0.62 12.67 -0.06
N LEU A 105 0.14 12.99 1.15
CA LEU A 105 -1.01 12.32 1.77
C LEU A 105 -2.29 12.52 0.95
N ALA A 106 -2.54 13.74 0.43
CA ALA A 106 -3.70 14.01 -0.41
C ALA A 106 -3.66 13.17 -1.70
N VAL A 107 -2.51 13.10 -2.37
CA VAL A 107 -2.35 12.28 -3.57
C VAL A 107 -2.54 10.79 -3.25
N TRP A 108 -1.92 10.31 -2.16
CA TRP A 108 -2.10 8.92 -1.70
C TRP A 108 -3.56 8.61 -1.40
N SER A 109 -4.23 9.47 -0.64
CA SER A 109 -5.64 9.28 -0.27
C SER A 109 -6.54 9.18 -1.49
N VAL A 110 -6.39 10.09 -2.46
CA VAL A 110 -7.19 10.08 -3.69
C VAL A 110 -6.93 8.80 -4.48
N CYS A 111 -5.66 8.45 -4.70
CA CYS A 111 -5.28 7.26 -5.48
C CYS A 111 -5.77 5.97 -4.81
N TYR A 112 -5.48 5.80 -3.52
CA TYR A 112 -5.84 4.61 -2.76
C TYR A 112 -7.36 4.37 -2.71
N TRP A 113 -8.11 5.38 -2.28
CA TRP A 113 -9.56 5.26 -2.17
C TRP A 113 -10.26 5.14 -3.54
N LEU A 114 -9.65 5.70 -4.60
CA LEU A 114 -10.12 5.50 -5.96
C LEU A 114 -9.98 4.04 -6.39
N THR A 115 -8.79 3.44 -6.22
CA THR A 115 -8.54 2.01 -6.50
C THR A 115 -9.47 1.11 -5.71
N PHE A 116 -9.62 1.37 -4.40
CA PHE A 116 -10.52 0.64 -3.55
C PHE A 116 -11.97 0.73 -4.03
N SER A 117 -12.45 1.95 -4.34
CA SER A 117 -13.84 2.17 -4.80
C SER A 117 -14.13 1.49 -6.13
N ILE A 118 -13.17 1.52 -7.07
CA ILE A 118 -13.30 0.83 -8.36
C ILE A 118 -13.38 -0.69 -8.12
N THR A 119 -12.44 -1.25 -7.36
CA THR A 119 -12.44 -2.68 -7.03
C THR A 119 -13.71 -3.10 -6.31
N PHE A 120 -14.18 -2.29 -5.33
CA PHE A 120 -15.42 -2.53 -4.60
C PHE A 120 -16.65 -2.51 -5.52
N GLY A 121 -16.76 -1.51 -6.40
CA GLY A 121 -17.87 -1.39 -7.34
C GLY A 121 -17.95 -2.55 -8.32
N TYR A 122 -16.82 -2.95 -8.91
CA TYR A 122 -16.75 -4.11 -9.80
C TYR A 122 -17.02 -5.42 -9.06
N SER A 123 -16.47 -5.57 -7.85
CA SER A 123 -16.71 -6.76 -7.04
C SER A 123 -18.18 -6.88 -6.63
N ALA A 124 -18.83 -5.77 -6.25
CA ALA A 124 -20.26 -5.75 -5.93
C ALA A 124 -21.16 -6.01 -7.16
N TYR A 125 -20.71 -5.63 -8.35
CA TYR A 125 -21.45 -5.87 -9.59
C TYR A 125 -21.41 -7.33 -10.05
N PHE A 126 -20.27 -8.01 -9.90
CA PHE A 126 -20.10 -9.39 -10.40
C PHE A 126 -20.35 -10.45 -9.33
N TRP A 127 -20.15 -10.13 -8.06
CA TRP A 127 -20.25 -11.06 -6.94
C TRP A 127 -20.89 -10.38 -5.72
N ASP A 128 -21.14 -11.15 -4.68
CA ASP A 128 -21.60 -10.63 -3.39
C ASP A 128 -20.41 -10.33 -2.47
N ASN A 129 -20.26 -9.07 -2.08
CA ASN A 129 -19.22 -8.63 -1.16
C ASN A 129 -19.48 -8.99 0.32
N SER A 130 -20.64 -9.55 0.65
CA SER A 130 -20.99 -9.93 2.03
C SER A 130 -20.04 -11.00 2.61
N ILE A 131 -19.36 -11.75 1.73
CA ILE A 131 -18.37 -12.76 2.10
C ILE A 131 -17.12 -12.12 2.74
N ALA A 132 -16.76 -10.89 2.38
CA ALA A 132 -15.57 -10.20 2.87
C ALA A 132 -15.84 -9.59 4.26
N ARG A 133 -15.37 -10.27 5.31
CA ARG A 133 -15.51 -9.80 6.70
C ARG A 133 -14.58 -8.62 6.96
N HIS A 134 -15.02 -7.66 7.76
CA HIS A 134 -14.21 -6.53 8.23
C HIS A 134 -13.44 -5.77 7.11
N LEU A 135 -14.01 -5.71 5.89
CA LEU A 135 -13.38 -5.08 4.72
C LEU A 135 -12.94 -3.63 4.98
N GLY A 136 -13.78 -2.84 5.67
CA GLY A 136 -13.44 -1.45 6.00
C GLY A 136 -12.21 -1.34 6.92
N LEU A 137 -12.08 -2.23 7.90
CA LEU A 137 -10.92 -2.26 8.79
C LEU A 137 -9.65 -2.70 8.04
N ALA A 138 -9.76 -3.69 7.18
CA ALA A 138 -8.66 -4.15 6.36
C ALA A 138 -8.17 -3.05 5.41
N ALA A 139 -9.08 -2.35 4.74
CA ALA A 139 -8.76 -1.21 3.88
C ALA A 139 -8.10 -0.06 4.66
N SER A 140 -8.64 0.28 5.85
CA SER A 140 -8.07 1.33 6.70
C SER A 140 -6.66 0.97 7.19
N SER A 141 -6.42 -0.29 7.51
CA SER A 141 -5.11 -0.79 7.93
C SER A 141 -4.08 -0.64 6.82
N ALA A 142 -4.41 -1.09 5.61
CA ALA A 142 -3.55 -0.94 4.44
C ALA A 142 -3.32 0.53 4.06
N TYR A 143 -4.35 1.38 4.15
CA TYR A 143 -4.21 2.83 3.96
C TYR A 143 -3.19 3.44 4.92
N LEU A 144 -3.28 3.10 6.22
CA LEU A 144 -2.38 3.62 7.26
C LEU A 144 -0.94 3.19 7.04
N LEU A 145 -0.70 1.98 6.52
CA LEU A 145 0.63 1.53 6.13
C LEU A 145 1.25 2.46 5.08
N GLY A 146 0.49 2.85 4.06
CA GLY A 146 0.94 3.81 3.05
C GLY A 146 1.23 5.20 3.64
N VAL A 147 0.44 5.66 4.60
CA VAL A 147 0.69 6.92 5.34
C VAL A 147 2.02 6.85 6.08
N TRP A 148 2.29 5.75 6.77
CA TRP A 148 3.56 5.52 7.46
C TRP A 148 4.75 5.50 6.49
N LEU A 149 4.63 4.86 5.33
CA LEU A 149 5.68 4.87 4.31
C LEU A 149 5.98 6.29 3.79
N ILE A 150 4.97 7.13 3.59
CA ILE A 150 5.13 8.53 3.21
C ILE A 150 5.86 9.31 4.32
N ALA A 151 5.52 9.08 5.58
CA ALA A 151 6.20 9.71 6.72
C ALA A 151 7.69 9.30 6.77
N LEU A 152 8.00 8.02 6.55
CA LEU A 152 9.40 7.53 6.46
C LEU A 152 10.18 8.20 5.32
N ILE A 153 9.57 8.33 4.13
CA ILE A 153 10.21 9.02 2.99
C ILE A 153 10.59 10.45 3.39
N LEU A 154 9.70 11.18 4.02
CA LEU A 154 9.96 12.56 4.42
C LEU A 154 11.01 12.65 5.52
N MET A 155 10.96 11.77 6.50
CA MET A 155 11.97 11.66 7.55
C MET A 155 13.37 11.44 6.94
N PHE A 156 13.54 10.42 6.10
CA PHE A 156 14.84 10.16 5.47
C PHE A 156 15.24 11.24 4.48
N SER A 157 14.29 11.89 3.80
CA SER A 157 14.59 13.03 2.91
C SER A 157 15.14 14.24 3.63
N ALA A 158 14.94 14.37 4.94
CA ALA A 158 15.53 15.42 5.75
C ALA A 158 17.03 15.19 6.02
N PHE A 159 17.46 13.92 6.08
CA PHE A 159 18.84 13.53 6.40
C PHE A 159 19.67 13.17 5.18
N LEU A 160 19.06 12.58 4.15
CA LEU A 160 19.73 12.06 2.97
C LEU A 160 19.64 13.03 1.80
N ARG A 161 20.76 13.20 1.08
CA ARG A 161 20.87 14.15 -0.05
C ARG A 161 20.41 13.57 -1.39
N SER A 162 20.20 12.26 -1.50
CA SER A 162 19.82 11.60 -2.75
C SER A 162 18.51 10.83 -2.59
N GLY A 163 17.59 10.99 -3.55
CA GLY A 163 16.33 10.25 -3.57
C GLY A 163 16.53 8.73 -3.60
N MET A 164 17.60 8.24 -4.23
CA MET A 164 17.93 6.81 -4.25
C MET A 164 18.23 6.27 -2.84
N TYR A 165 19.01 7.02 -2.04
CA TYR A 165 19.27 6.62 -0.65
C TYR A 165 18.02 6.70 0.22
N VAL A 166 17.13 7.66 -0.03
CA VAL A 166 15.83 7.75 0.66
C VAL A 166 14.97 6.53 0.34
N LEU A 167 14.91 6.12 -0.94
CA LEU A 167 14.18 4.94 -1.36
C LEU A 167 14.72 3.67 -0.69
N LEU A 168 16.05 3.49 -0.72
CA LEU A 168 16.70 2.34 -0.10
C LEU A 168 16.50 2.30 1.42
N ALA A 169 16.64 3.44 2.10
CA ALA A 169 16.48 3.52 3.55
C ALA A 169 15.03 3.23 3.97
N SER A 170 14.04 3.86 3.33
CA SER A 170 12.62 3.61 3.65
C SER A 170 12.18 2.19 3.28
N GLY A 171 12.66 1.67 2.16
CA GLY A 171 12.44 0.27 1.77
C GLY A 171 13.09 -0.73 2.74
N ALA A 172 14.31 -0.43 3.21
CA ALA A 172 15.00 -1.26 4.20
C ALA A 172 14.27 -1.29 5.54
N VAL A 173 13.77 -0.15 6.04
CA VAL A 173 12.98 -0.11 7.28
C VAL A 173 11.69 -0.90 7.13
N TYR A 174 11.00 -0.78 6.00
CA TYR A 174 9.82 -1.61 5.72
C TYR A 174 10.18 -3.10 5.66
N GLY A 175 11.26 -3.46 4.93
CA GLY A 175 11.72 -4.84 4.81
C GLY A 175 12.15 -5.47 6.14
N VAL A 176 12.86 -4.70 6.99
CA VAL A 176 13.22 -5.12 8.36
C VAL A 176 11.95 -5.31 9.21
N SER A 177 11.00 -4.39 9.13
CA SER A 177 9.71 -4.52 9.82
C SER A 177 8.96 -5.79 9.38
N ALA A 178 8.97 -6.11 8.08
CA ALA A 178 8.35 -7.30 7.53
C ALA A 178 9.09 -8.59 8.00
N ALA A 179 10.42 -8.59 7.98
CA ALA A 179 11.23 -9.72 8.45
C ALA A 179 11.04 -9.99 9.96
N LEU A 180 11.01 -8.94 10.78
CA LEU A 180 10.73 -9.05 12.21
C LEU A 180 9.28 -9.49 12.48
N GLY A 181 8.35 -9.19 11.57
CA GLY A 181 6.96 -9.66 11.61
C GLY A 181 6.82 -11.19 11.50
N ALA A 182 7.87 -11.90 11.05
CA ALA A 182 7.93 -13.36 11.09
C ALA A 182 8.04 -13.91 12.54
N LEU A 183 8.47 -13.07 13.50
CA LEU A 183 8.56 -13.46 14.91
C LEU A 183 7.21 -13.22 15.59
N PRO A 184 6.52 -14.26 16.09
CA PRO A 184 5.17 -14.11 16.66
C PRO A 184 5.08 -13.13 17.84
N ALA A 185 6.16 -13.00 18.61
CA ALA A 185 6.23 -12.08 19.75
C ALA A 185 6.25 -10.60 19.35
N LEU A 186 6.85 -10.27 18.20
CA LEU A 186 6.99 -8.88 17.73
C LEU A 186 5.92 -8.48 16.70
N ALA A 187 5.37 -9.45 15.99
CA ALA A 187 4.40 -9.23 14.94
C ALA A 187 3.25 -8.25 15.31
N PRO A 188 2.61 -8.34 16.49
CA PRO A 188 1.51 -7.45 16.86
C PRO A 188 1.88 -5.96 16.96
N TYR A 189 3.17 -5.66 17.11
CA TYR A 189 3.67 -4.29 17.35
C TYR A 189 4.27 -3.63 16.11
N LEU A 190 4.40 -4.36 15.01
CA LEU A 190 5.09 -3.89 13.81
C LEU A 190 4.13 -3.31 12.77
N PRO A 191 4.52 -2.20 12.10
CA PRO A 191 3.72 -1.61 11.00
C PRO A 191 3.49 -2.59 9.84
N ALA A 192 4.47 -3.43 9.50
CA ALA A 192 4.34 -4.40 8.42
C ALA A 192 3.24 -5.45 8.64
N ARG A 193 2.76 -5.63 9.89
CA ARG A 193 1.58 -6.48 10.15
C ARG A 193 0.32 -5.98 9.42
N LEU A 194 0.23 -4.67 9.17
CA LEU A 194 -0.90 -4.07 8.47
C LEU A 194 -1.00 -4.54 7.01
N ASP A 195 0.09 -5.02 6.42
CA ASP A 195 0.09 -5.66 5.10
C ASP A 195 -0.67 -7.00 5.11
N GLY A 196 -0.69 -7.70 6.25
CA GLY A 196 -1.46 -8.91 6.48
C GLY A 196 -2.97 -8.69 6.69
N ALA A 197 -3.51 -7.51 6.41
CA ALA A 197 -4.91 -7.16 6.63
C ALA A 197 -5.90 -8.03 5.83
N PHE A 198 -5.44 -8.72 4.78
CA PHE A 198 -6.22 -9.73 4.07
C PHE A 198 -6.74 -10.84 5.00
N GLY A 199 -5.99 -11.20 6.05
CA GLY A 199 -6.42 -12.18 7.05
C GLY A 199 -7.71 -11.80 7.80
N LEU A 200 -8.06 -10.51 7.85
CA LEU A 200 -9.33 -10.03 8.40
C LEU A 200 -10.53 -10.39 7.50
N LEU A 201 -10.34 -10.40 6.18
CA LEU A 201 -11.41 -10.73 5.23
C LEU A 201 -11.77 -12.22 5.29
N THR A 202 -10.76 -13.07 5.46
CA THR A 202 -10.93 -14.52 5.56
C THR A 202 -11.41 -14.97 6.94
N GLY A 203 -11.38 -14.07 7.94
CA GLY A 203 -11.67 -14.40 9.33
C GLY A 203 -10.54 -15.19 10.03
N ALA A 204 -9.36 -15.30 9.41
CA ALA A 204 -8.18 -15.93 10.01
C ALA A 204 -7.58 -15.09 11.13
N LEU A 205 -7.83 -13.77 11.13
CA LEU A 205 -7.36 -12.83 12.13
C LEU A 205 -8.52 -12.04 12.72
N ALA A 206 -8.47 -11.78 14.02
CA ALA A 206 -9.49 -10.98 14.70
C ALA A 206 -9.17 -9.47 14.61
N PRO A 207 -10.18 -8.58 14.61
CA PRO A 207 -9.96 -7.13 14.64
C PRO A 207 -9.09 -6.66 15.80
N GLY A 208 -9.18 -7.34 16.96
CA GLY A 208 -8.37 -7.04 18.14
C GLY A 208 -6.87 -7.19 17.94
N ASP A 209 -6.45 -8.10 17.04
CA ASP A 209 -5.04 -8.36 16.76
C ASP A 209 -4.33 -7.22 16.03
N PHE A 210 -5.10 -6.31 15.42
CA PHE A 210 -4.60 -5.17 14.66
C PHE A 210 -4.56 -3.87 15.46
N THR A 211 -5.24 -3.78 16.60
CA THR A 211 -5.35 -2.53 17.38
C THR A 211 -3.99 -1.99 17.80
N ALA A 212 -3.11 -2.84 18.31
CA ALA A 212 -1.76 -2.45 18.71
C ALA A 212 -0.93 -1.95 17.52
N SER A 213 -0.92 -2.69 16.40
CA SER A 213 -0.22 -2.29 15.18
C SER A 213 -0.73 -0.98 14.61
N LEU A 214 -2.05 -0.74 14.62
CA LEU A 214 -2.66 0.51 14.15
C LEU A 214 -2.20 1.70 14.99
N ILE A 215 -2.28 1.58 16.32
CA ILE A 215 -1.87 2.66 17.25
C ILE A 215 -0.38 2.96 17.11
N ILE A 216 0.46 1.92 17.07
CA ILE A 216 1.91 2.08 16.97
C ILE A 216 2.28 2.68 15.60
N THR A 217 1.67 2.22 14.50
CA THR A 217 1.94 2.76 13.17
C THR A 217 1.52 4.23 13.08
N ALA A 218 0.38 4.60 13.65
CA ALA A 218 -0.05 6.00 13.71
C ALA A 218 0.94 6.85 14.54
N ALA A 219 1.35 6.36 15.72
CA ALA A 219 2.33 7.04 16.57
C ALA A 219 3.69 7.19 15.86
N LEU A 220 4.19 6.14 15.21
CA LEU A 220 5.44 6.19 14.44
C LEU A 220 5.35 7.14 13.24
N SER A 221 4.19 7.24 12.60
CA SER A 221 3.97 8.21 11.50
C SER A 221 4.07 9.65 12.00
N VAL A 222 3.49 9.95 13.15
CA VAL A 222 3.58 11.28 13.79
C VAL A 222 5.03 11.56 14.23
N LEU A 223 5.68 10.59 14.86
CA LEU A 223 7.05 10.72 15.36
C LEU A 223 8.05 10.93 14.21
N ALA A 224 7.83 10.32 13.07
CA ALA A 224 8.66 10.51 11.87
C ALA A 224 8.56 11.93 11.28
N LEU A 225 7.53 12.69 11.62
CA LEU A 225 7.28 14.06 11.13
C LEU A 225 7.69 15.13 12.15
N ALA A 226 7.95 14.76 13.40
CA ALA A 226 8.34 15.68 14.48
C ALA A 226 9.83 16.01 14.42
#